data_651e907c8e168235ae747d3b9b7c6bc1
#
_entry.id   651e907c8e168235ae747d3b9b7c6bc1
#
_cell.length_a   1.000
_cell.length_b   1.000
_cell.length_c   1.000
_cell.angle_alpha   90.00
_cell.angle_beta   90.00
_cell.angle_gamma   90.00
#
_symmetry.space_group_name_H-M   'P 1'
#
loop_
_entity.id
_entity.type
_entity.pdbx_description
1 polymer ?
#
loop_
_entity_poly.entity_id
_entity_poly.type
_entity_poly.pdbx_seq_one_letter_code
_entity_poly.pdbx_strand_id
1 'polypeptide(L)'
;MTGVRTPSRRIRSVLLALLVVVGLVGCEATAEVNVDVAEDGSGTVEVVVELDRDALGRIGGLEAIDTSDLAAAGWDVTDPELVEDGSVKLLVTKDYGRPSDLQPTLEEITGPDGPLQGLQVNVLDKFGGTKYVLDGRLVTEVNLAQFSDQGVADALDGLALGRSDKDLAAELKDNPGSLTLDLSVSMPGELIDSNG
;
A
#
# COMPACT_ATOMS: atom_id res chain seq x y z
N MET A 1 25.76 8.46 25.29
CA MET A 1 24.60 9.21 24.75
C MET A 1 24.43 8.79 23.33
N THR A 2 23.67 7.71 23.12
CA THR A 2 23.38 7.12 21.82
C THR A 2 22.07 7.73 21.31
N GLY A 3 22.19 8.60 20.31
CA GLY A 3 21.04 9.21 19.68
C GLY A 3 20.29 8.15 18.86
N VAL A 4 19.09 7.84 19.28
CA VAL A 4 18.10 7.08 18.50
C VAL A 4 17.77 7.94 17.28
N ARG A 5 18.28 7.54 16.13
CA ARG A 5 17.84 8.09 14.84
C ARG A 5 16.45 7.56 14.59
N THR A 6 15.45 8.40 14.71
CA THR A 6 14.11 8.13 14.18
C THR A 6 14.22 7.83 12.70
N PRO A 7 13.70 6.67 12.24
CA PRO A 7 13.70 6.34 10.82
C PRO A 7 12.84 7.37 10.07
N SER A 8 13.37 7.79 8.98
CA SER A 8 13.03 9.00 8.28
C SER A 8 11.62 8.96 7.66
N ARG A 9 10.98 10.05 7.78
CA ARG A 9 9.79 10.64 7.17
C ARG A 9 9.66 10.45 5.64
N ARG A 10 10.65 9.87 4.97
CA ARG A 10 10.76 9.82 3.50
C ARG A 10 10.15 8.58 2.84
N ILE A 11 10.05 7.45 3.55
CA ILE A 11 9.48 6.19 3.04
C ILE A 11 8.01 6.37 2.63
N ARG A 12 7.31 7.28 3.29
CA ARG A 12 5.90 7.60 3.06
C ARG A 12 5.63 8.26 1.70
N SER A 13 6.65 8.78 1.06
CA SER A 13 6.47 9.66 -0.11
C SER A 13 6.36 8.90 -1.43
N VAL A 14 6.94 7.72 -1.57
CA VAL A 14 7.08 7.09 -2.90
C VAL A 14 5.83 6.30 -3.29
N LEU A 15 5.34 5.42 -2.44
CA LEU A 15 4.12 4.68 -2.75
C LEU A 15 2.88 5.59 -2.66
N LEU A 16 2.94 6.58 -1.76
CA LEU A 16 1.89 7.58 -1.61
C LEU A 16 1.84 8.54 -2.80
N ALA A 17 2.99 8.95 -3.34
CA ALA A 17 3.04 9.73 -4.59
C ALA A 17 2.50 8.93 -5.77
N LEU A 18 2.73 7.62 -5.79
CA LEU A 18 2.18 6.71 -6.79
C LEU A 18 0.64 6.65 -6.71
N LEU A 19 0.08 6.62 -5.49
CA LEU A 19 -1.38 6.60 -5.27
C LEU A 19 -2.08 7.93 -5.59
N VAL A 20 -1.40 9.06 -5.44
CA VAL A 20 -1.99 10.40 -5.64
C VAL A 20 -2.08 10.82 -7.12
N VAL A 21 -1.25 10.23 -8.00
CA VAL A 21 -1.24 10.57 -9.43
C VAL A 21 -2.47 10.07 -10.19
N VAL A 22 -3.25 9.17 -9.60
CA VAL A 22 -4.37 8.47 -10.26
C VAL A 22 -5.65 9.31 -10.42
N GLY A 23 -5.74 10.47 -9.79
CA GLY A 23 -6.94 11.33 -9.82
C GLY A 23 -7.21 12.07 -11.13
N LEU A 24 -6.79 11.57 -12.28
CA LEU A 24 -6.99 12.25 -13.56
C LEU A 24 -7.75 11.32 -14.53
N VAL A 25 -8.80 11.83 -15.14
CA VAL A 25 -9.70 11.12 -16.05
C VAL A 25 -8.94 10.18 -16.99
N GLY A 26 -9.22 8.88 -16.90
CA GLY A 26 -8.66 7.86 -17.79
C GLY A 26 -7.35 7.20 -17.33
N CYS A 27 -6.85 7.44 -16.11
CA CYS A 27 -5.76 6.67 -15.51
C CYS A 27 -6.30 5.60 -14.57
N GLU A 28 -5.75 4.42 -14.62
CA GLU A 28 -6.07 3.33 -13.72
C GLU A 28 -4.82 2.90 -12.95
N ALA A 29 -4.95 2.77 -11.63
CA ALA A 29 -3.96 2.15 -10.79
C ALA A 29 -4.62 1.11 -9.90
N THR A 30 -4.02 -0.05 -9.83
CA THR A 30 -4.44 -1.13 -8.94
C THR A 30 -3.34 -1.42 -7.94
N ALA A 31 -3.72 -1.57 -6.69
CA ALA A 31 -2.86 -2.06 -5.64
C ALA A 31 -3.48 -3.33 -5.03
N GLU A 32 -2.78 -4.44 -5.15
CA GLU A 32 -3.16 -5.70 -4.53
C GLU A 32 -2.24 -5.94 -3.33
N VAL A 33 -2.82 -6.13 -2.16
CA VAL A 33 -2.12 -6.48 -0.93
C VAL A 33 -2.44 -7.93 -0.59
N ASN A 34 -1.46 -8.79 -0.61
CA ASN A 34 -1.57 -10.19 -0.27
C ASN A 34 -0.84 -10.44 1.05
N VAL A 35 -1.53 -10.98 2.04
CA VAL A 35 -0.97 -11.37 3.34
C VAL A 35 -1.03 -12.87 3.44
N ASP A 36 0.12 -13.51 3.56
CA ASP A 36 0.23 -14.96 3.83
C ASP A 36 0.64 -15.16 5.29
N VAL A 37 -0.18 -15.85 6.05
CA VAL A 37 0.02 -16.10 7.48
C VAL A 37 0.46 -17.53 7.70
N ALA A 38 1.60 -17.75 8.33
CA ALA A 38 2.10 -19.05 8.72
C ALA A 38 1.43 -19.59 10.01
N GLU A 39 1.67 -20.87 10.35
CA GLU A 39 1.06 -21.54 11.52
C GLU A 39 1.41 -20.87 12.86
N ASP A 40 2.57 -20.24 12.96
CA ASP A 40 3.02 -19.52 14.16
C ASP A 40 2.57 -18.06 14.20
N GLY A 41 1.85 -17.61 13.16
CA GLY A 41 1.35 -16.26 13.01
C GLY A 41 2.36 -15.25 12.45
N SER A 42 3.58 -15.68 12.11
CA SER A 42 4.47 -14.95 11.22
C SER A 42 3.92 -15.00 9.79
N GLY A 43 4.55 -14.29 8.85
CA GLY A 43 4.10 -14.38 7.48
C GLY A 43 4.81 -13.40 6.55
N THR A 44 4.24 -13.26 5.36
CA THR A 44 4.75 -12.39 4.31
C THR A 44 3.65 -11.43 3.86
N VAL A 45 4.01 -10.18 3.66
CA VAL A 45 3.19 -9.19 2.97
C VAL A 45 3.77 -9.00 1.57
N GLU A 46 2.93 -9.22 0.58
CA GLU A 46 3.23 -8.96 -0.83
C GLU A 46 2.33 -7.83 -1.32
N VAL A 47 2.91 -6.87 -2.01
CA VAL A 47 2.14 -5.79 -2.64
C VAL A 47 2.49 -5.72 -4.11
N VAL A 48 1.47 -5.78 -4.93
CA VAL A 48 1.55 -5.60 -6.37
C VAL A 48 0.89 -4.29 -6.72
N VAL A 49 1.64 -3.40 -7.36
CA VAL A 49 1.11 -2.14 -7.89
C VAL A 49 1.15 -2.22 -9.41
N GLU A 50 0.01 -1.98 -10.03
CA GLU A 50 -0.10 -1.88 -11.48
C GLU A 50 -0.57 -0.48 -11.87
N LEU A 51 0.16 0.13 -12.80
CA LEU A 51 -0.15 1.44 -13.36
C LEU A 51 -0.38 1.27 -14.85
N ASP A 52 -1.49 1.79 -15.34
CA ASP A 52 -1.73 1.84 -16.78
C ASP A 52 -0.72 2.77 -17.49
N ARG A 53 -0.71 2.74 -18.81
CA ARG A 53 0.19 3.57 -19.63
C ARG A 53 0.02 5.07 -19.37
N ASP A 54 -1.21 5.51 -19.12
CA ASP A 54 -1.51 6.92 -18.94
C ASP A 54 -1.05 7.40 -17.56
N ALA A 55 -1.25 6.58 -16.52
CA ALA A 55 -0.71 6.80 -15.17
C ALA A 55 0.83 6.84 -15.20
N LEU A 56 1.46 5.86 -15.86
CA LEU A 56 2.92 5.81 -16.02
C LEU A 56 3.46 7.06 -16.73
N GLY A 57 2.80 7.47 -17.82
CA GLY A 57 3.21 8.67 -18.55
C GLY A 57 3.13 9.95 -17.71
N ARG A 58 2.19 10.01 -16.78
CA ARG A 58 2.00 11.18 -15.91
C ARG A 58 3.02 11.29 -14.79
N ILE A 59 3.46 10.18 -14.25
CA ILE A 59 4.55 10.17 -13.24
C ILE A 59 5.92 10.44 -13.87
N GLY A 60 6.04 10.46 -15.18
CA GLY A 60 7.31 10.70 -15.87
C GLY A 60 8.00 9.44 -16.38
N GLY A 61 7.30 8.30 -16.41
CA GLY A 61 7.83 7.02 -16.88
C GLY A 61 8.46 6.17 -15.79
N LEU A 62 9.03 5.04 -16.20
CA LEU A 62 9.65 4.06 -15.27
C LEU A 62 10.76 4.65 -14.39
N GLU A 63 11.53 5.59 -14.93
CA GLU A 63 12.66 6.22 -14.22
C GLU A 63 12.21 7.12 -13.05
N ALA A 64 10.92 7.48 -13.00
CA ALA A 64 10.35 8.25 -11.90
C ALA A 64 9.90 7.36 -10.72
N ILE A 65 9.87 6.04 -10.89
CA ILE A 65 9.52 5.09 -9.82
C ILE A 65 10.78 4.88 -8.96
N ASP A 66 10.86 5.59 -7.84
CA ASP A 66 11.95 5.41 -6.86
C ASP A 66 11.48 4.49 -5.73
N THR A 67 12.09 3.32 -5.65
CA THR A 67 11.82 2.29 -4.64
C THR A 67 12.92 2.16 -3.59
N SER A 68 13.91 3.04 -3.62
CA SER A 68 15.09 2.98 -2.75
C SER A 68 14.73 3.04 -1.26
N ASP A 69 13.71 3.78 -0.91
CA ASP A 69 13.23 3.90 0.47
C ASP A 69 12.56 2.60 0.96
N LEU A 70 11.86 1.87 0.09
CA LEU A 70 11.29 0.55 0.40
C LEU A 70 12.41 -0.47 0.64
N ALA A 71 13.40 -0.52 -0.24
CA ALA A 71 14.57 -1.38 -0.07
C ALA A 71 15.33 -1.04 1.22
N ALA A 72 15.47 0.25 1.56
CA ALA A 72 16.09 0.69 2.81
C ALA A 72 15.28 0.32 4.06
N ALA A 73 13.96 0.17 3.93
CA ALA A 73 13.06 -0.32 4.98
C ALA A 73 13.06 -1.85 5.11
N GLY A 74 13.78 -2.55 4.24
CA GLY A 74 13.93 -4.00 4.26
C GLY A 74 12.86 -4.74 3.44
N TRP A 75 12.22 -4.06 2.49
CA TRP A 75 11.41 -4.70 1.47
C TRP A 75 12.29 -5.30 0.38
N ASP A 76 11.93 -6.47 -0.08
CA ASP A 76 12.45 -7.02 -1.32
C ASP A 76 11.65 -6.42 -2.48
N VAL A 77 12.34 -5.73 -3.36
CA VAL A 77 11.73 -4.94 -4.44
C VAL A 77 12.19 -5.51 -5.76
N THR A 78 11.24 -5.96 -6.59
CA THR A 78 11.57 -6.34 -7.97
C THR A 78 11.69 -5.09 -8.84
N ASP A 79 12.48 -5.19 -9.91
CA ASP A 79 12.50 -4.13 -10.91
C ASP A 79 11.10 -3.98 -11.55
N PRO A 80 10.62 -2.73 -11.77
CA PRO A 80 9.34 -2.52 -12.43
C PRO A 80 9.30 -3.15 -13.82
N GLU A 81 8.29 -3.97 -14.08
CA GLU A 81 8.13 -4.69 -15.34
C GLU A 81 7.12 -3.97 -16.26
N LEU A 82 7.56 -3.67 -17.48
CA LEU A 82 6.69 -3.13 -18.50
C LEU A 82 5.93 -4.27 -19.20
N VAL A 83 4.61 -4.24 -19.15
CA VAL A 83 3.72 -5.22 -19.77
C VAL A 83 3.42 -4.86 -21.24
N GLU A 84 3.00 -5.81 -22.05
CA GLU A 84 2.76 -5.63 -23.50
C GLU A 84 1.76 -4.53 -23.84
N ASP A 85 0.76 -4.26 -22.98
CA ASP A 85 -0.24 -3.21 -23.17
C ASP A 85 0.29 -1.82 -22.80
N GLY A 86 1.50 -1.75 -22.24
CA GLY A 86 2.18 -0.53 -21.81
C GLY A 86 1.90 -0.16 -20.36
N SER A 87 1.21 -1.02 -19.59
CA SER A 87 1.14 -0.91 -18.14
C SER A 87 2.48 -1.29 -17.50
N VAL A 88 2.66 -0.90 -16.25
CA VAL A 88 3.82 -1.27 -15.44
C VAL A 88 3.36 -1.98 -14.19
N LYS A 89 4.04 -3.07 -13.87
CA LYS A 89 3.84 -3.85 -12.67
C LYS A 89 5.07 -3.77 -11.78
N LEU A 90 4.86 -3.42 -10.50
CA LEU A 90 5.84 -3.41 -9.43
C LEU A 90 5.42 -4.40 -8.36
N LEU A 91 6.32 -5.29 -7.97
CA LEU A 91 6.12 -6.25 -6.89
C LEU A 91 7.10 -5.93 -5.75
N VAL A 92 6.57 -5.83 -4.52
CA VAL A 92 7.38 -5.70 -3.33
C VAL A 92 6.91 -6.69 -2.27
N THR A 93 7.86 -7.30 -1.54
CA THR A 93 7.56 -8.30 -0.51
C THR A 93 8.31 -8.00 0.78
N LYS A 94 7.71 -8.33 1.91
CA LYS A 94 8.36 -8.25 3.21
C LYS A 94 7.83 -9.29 4.17
N ASP A 95 8.76 -9.98 4.84
CA ASP A 95 8.41 -10.90 5.91
C ASP A 95 8.18 -10.16 7.22
N TYR A 96 7.22 -10.64 8.01
CA TYR A 96 7.02 -10.23 9.39
C TYR A 96 7.12 -11.42 10.35
N GLY A 97 7.80 -11.21 11.48
CA GLY A 97 8.17 -12.30 12.37
C GLY A 97 7.12 -12.67 13.42
N ARG A 98 6.15 -11.81 13.69
CA ARG A 98 5.12 -12.01 14.72
C ARG A 98 3.79 -11.38 14.27
N PRO A 99 2.66 -11.91 14.77
CA PRO A 99 1.33 -11.33 14.46
C PRO A 99 1.23 -9.82 14.72
N SER A 100 1.91 -9.34 15.77
CA SER A 100 1.95 -7.90 16.13
C SER A 100 2.70 -7.01 15.13
N ASP A 101 3.50 -7.61 14.27
CA ASP A 101 4.34 -6.87 13.31
C ASP A 101 3.60 -6.63 11.99
N LEU A 102 2.45 -7.30 11.75
CA LEU A 102 1.66 -7.17 10.52
C LEU A 102 1.20 -5.72 10.29
N GLN A 103 0.52 -5.09 11.26
CA GLN A 103 0.06 -3.72 11.11
C GLN A 103 1.20 -2.72 10.88
N PRO A 104 2.30 -2.72 11.67
CA PRO A 104 3.47 -1.88 11.38
C PRO A 104 4.05 -2.08 9.98
N THR A 105 4.09 -3.33 9.48
CA THR A 105 4.58 -3.64 8.13
C THR A 105 3.67 -3.02 7.07
N LEU A 106 2.36 -3.13 7.22
CA LEU A 106 1.40 -2.50 6.31
C LEU A 106 1.46 -0.97 6.36
N GLU A 107 1.68 -0.38 7.55
CA GLU A 107 1.82 1.07 7.72
C GLU A 107 3.07 1.65 7.03
N GLU A 108 4.09 0.84 6.80
CA GLU A 108 5.25 1.28 6.01
C GLU A 108 4.88 1.60 4.56
N ILE A 109 3.86 0.93 4.03
CA ILE A 109 3.37 1.12 2.64
C ILE A 109 2.23 2.12 2.60
N THR A 110 1.21 1.91 3.43
CA THR A 110 -0.04 2.67 3.37
C THR A 110 -0.03 3.92 4.23
N GLY A 111 0.96 4.06 5.11
CA GLY A 111 0.98 5.09 6.15
C GLY A 111 0.10 4.71 7.36
N PRO A 112 0.27 5.40 8.52
CA PRO A 112 -0.45 5.09 9.76
C PRO A 112 -1.95 5.39 9.68
N ASP A 113 -2.34 6.30 8.81
CA ASP A 113 -3.73 6.69 8.56
C ASP A 113 -4.24 6.12 7.21
N GLY A 114 -3.55 5.11 6.69
CA GLY A 114 -3.87 4.47 5.41
C GLY A 114 -5.17 3.68 5.44
N PRO A 115 -5.55 3.08 4.29
CA PRO A 115 -6.82 2.35 4.15
C PRO A 115 -6.87 1.05 4.97
N LEU A 116 -5.73 0.46 5.32
CA LEU A 116 -5.64 -0.79 6.07
C LEU A 116 -5.34 -0.50 7.54
N GLN A 117 -6.37 -0.50 8.38
CA GLN A 117 -6.26 -0.10 9.78
C GLN A 117 -6.56 -1.23 10.75
N GLY A 118 -5.70 -1.37 11.77
CA GLY A 118 -5.90 -2.28 12.88
C GLY A 118 -5.89 -3.75 12.47
N LEU A 119 -5.19 -4.11 11.39
CA LEU A 119 -5.06 -5.50 10.99
C LEU A 119 -4.24 -6.27 12.02
N GLN A 120 -4.87 -7.27 12.61
CA GLN A 120 -4.27 -8.12 13.64
C GLN A 120 -4.64 -9.58 13.38
N VAL A 121 -3.63 -10.43 13.43
CA VAL A 121 -3.81 -11.88 13.42
C VAL A 121 -3.72 -12.39 14.85
N ASN A 122 -4.74 -13.07 15.31
CA ASN A 122 -4.77 -13.72 16.61
C ASN A 122 -4.70 -15.25 16.42
N VAL A 123 -3.67 -15.86 16.94
CA VAL A 123 -3.49 -17.32 16.95
C VAL A 123 -3.94 -17.84 18.30
N LEU A 124 -4.99 -18.66 18.30
CA LEU A 124 -5.65 -19.16 19.51
C LEU A 124 -5.57 -20.69 19.56
N ASP A 125 -4.68 -21.19 20.37
CA ASP A 125 -4.60 -22.65 20.64
C ASP A 125 -5.73 -23.08 21.54
N LYS A 126 -6.50 -24.07 21.07
CA LYS A 126 -7.62 -24.68 21.81
C LYS A 126 -7.45 -26.19 21.85
N PHE A 127 -8.11 -26.81 22.82
CA PHE A 127 -8.18 -28.25 22.84
C PHE A 127 -8.89 -28.75 21.57
N GLY A 128 -8.12 -29.38 20.69
CA GLY A 128 -8.62 -29.91 19.42
C GLY A 128 -8.17 -29.14 18.15
N GLY A 129 -7.39 -28.04 18.27
CA GLY A 129 -6.84 -27.35 17.13
C GLY A 129 -6.51 -25.88 17.38
N THR A 130 -5.84 -25.27 16.43
CA THR A 130 -5.51 -23.86 16.46
C THR A 130 -6.57 -23.08 15.66
N LYS A 131 -7.03 -21.97 16.20
CA LYS A 131 -7.93 -21.02 15.51
C LYS A 131 -7.16 -19.76 15.17
N TYR A 132 -7.21 -19.36 13.92
CA TYR A 132 -6.70 -18.07 13.42
C TYR A 132 -7.87 -17.10 13.29
N VAL A 133 -7.68 -15.89 13.76
CA VAL A 133 -8.67 -14.81 13.64
C VAL A 133 -7.97 -13.59 13.11
N LEU A 134 -8.43 -13.09 11.97
CA LEU A 134 -8.03 -11.80 11.43
C LEU A 134 -9.08 -10.78 11.82
N ASP A 135 -8.65 -9.73 12.47
CA ASP A 135 -9.44 -8.55 12.76
C ASP A 135 -8.80 -7.35 12.05
N GLY A 136 -9.62 -6.42 11.57
CA GLY A 136 -9.12 -5.21 10.92
C GLY A 136 -10.23 -4.41 10.28
N ARG A 137 -9.84 -3.35 9.61
CA ARG A 137 -10.78 -2.46 8.95
C ARG A 137 -10.18 -1.94 7.64
N LEU A 138 -10.96 -2.07 6.57
CA LEU A 138 -10.68 -1.38 5.31
C LEU A 138 -11.44 -0.04 5.32
N VAL A 139 -10.70 1.07 5.27
CA VAL A 139 -11.27 2.42 5.21
C VAL A 139 -11.26 2.87 3.76
N THR A 140 -12.44 2.92 3.16
CA THR A 140 -12.63 3.31 1.76
C THR A 140 -12.73 4.83 1.56
N GLU A 141 -13.01 5.57 2.64
CA GLU A 141 -13.00 7.04 2.60
C GLU A 141 -11.55 7.53 2.77
N VAL A 142 -10.85 7.64 1.66
CA VAL A 142 -9.50 8.22 1.65
C VAL A 142 -9.63 9.73 1.85
N ASN A 143 -9.28 10.21 3.04
CA ASN A 143 -9.17 11.63 3.28
C ASN A 143 -7.84 12.14 2.69
N LEU A 144 -7.90 12.65 1.47
CA LEU A 144 -6.71 13.16 0.75
C LEU A 144 -5.98 14.28 1.51
N ALA A 145 -6.66 14.98 2.44
CA ALA A 145 -6.02 15.96 3.30
C ALA A 145 -5.01 15.34 4.28
N GLN A 146 -5.09 14.02 4.54
CA GLN A 146 -4.10 13.29 5.35
C GLN A 146 -2.82 12.99 4.55
N PHE A 147 -2.91 13.05 3.24
CA PHE A 147 -1.77 12.87 2.33
C PHE A 147 -1.08 14.19 1.97
N SER A 148 -1.62 15.33 2.39
CA SER A 148 -0.99 16.64 2.19
C SER A 148 0.15 16.89 3.20
N ASP A 149 1.08 15.95 3.33
CA ASP A 149 2.38 16.23 3.93
C ASP A 149 3.14 17.18 2.99
N GLN A 150 3.91 18.12 3.57
CA GLN A 150 4.71 19.08 2.79
C GLN A 150 5.60 18.39 1.75
N GLY A 151 6.03 17.14 2.00
CA GLY A 151 6.81 16.36 1.04
C GLY A 151 6.02 15.92 -0.20
N VAL A 152 4.72 15.67 -0.06
CA VAL A 152 3.82 15.38 -1.19
C VAL A 152 3.48 16.67 -1.93
N ALA A 153 3.21 17.76 -1.22
CA ALA A 153 3.00 19.07 -1.82
C ALA A 153 4.24 19.53 -2.62
N ASP A 154 5.44 19.32 -2.07
CA ASP A 154 6.71 19.67 -2.74
C ASP A 154 6.97 18.75 -3.96
N ALA A 155 6.60 17.47 -3.90
CA ALA A 155 6.69 16.55 -5.02
C ALA A 155 5.65 16.86 -6.12
N LEU A 156 4.46 17.30 -5.72
CA LEU A 156 3.39 17.71 -6.63
C LEU A 156 3.60 19.12 -7.19
N ASP A 157 4.28 20.01 -6.47
CA ASP A 157 4.64 21.36 -6.97
C ASP A 157 5.65 21.29 -8.13
N GLY A 158 6.44 20.21 -8.20
CA GLY A 158 7.32 19.92 -9.34
C GLY A 158 6.59 19.34 -10.56
N LEU A 159 5.41 18.78 -10.37
CA LEU A 159 4.52 18.33 -11.43
C LEU A 159 3.50 19.44 -11.68
N ALA A 160 3.38 19.92 -12.90
CA ALA A 160 2.47 21.00 -13.31
C ALA A 160 0.96 20.65 -13.14
N LEU A 161 0.59 20.07 -11.99
CA LEU A 161 -0.77 19.58 -11.74
C LEU A 161 -1.73 20.69 -11.34
N GLY A 162 -1.28 21.79 -10.78
CA GLY A 162 -2.09 23.01 -10.54
C GLY A 162 -3.46 22.81 -9.89
N ARG A 163 -3.70 21.62 -9.29
CA ARG A 163 -5.01 21.20 -8.78
C ARG A 163 -5.01 21.15 -7.25
N SER A 164 -6.10 21.62 -6.67
CA SER A 164 -6.27 21.54 -5.22
C SER A 164 -6.71 20.15 -4.78
N ASP A 165 -6.46 19.78 -3.52
CA ASP A 165 -6.93 18.54 -2.88
C ASP A 165 -8.43 18.29 -3.07
N LYS A 166 -9.21 19.39 -3.19
CA LYS A 166 -10.65 19.35 -3.47
C LYS A 166 -10.98 18.88 -4.87
N ASP A 167 -10.17 19.30 -5.85
CA ASP A 167 -10.37 18.90 -7.25
C ASP A 167 -10.03 17.43 -7.44
N LEU A 168 -8.97 16.95 -6.76
CA LEU A 168 -8.57 15.56 -6.76
C LEU A 168 -9.61 14.66 -6.07
N ALA A 169 -10.13 15.07 -4.92
CA ALA A 169 -11.20 14.35 -4.21
C ALA A 169 -12.51 14.30 -5.01
N ALA A 170 -12.85 15.37 -5.74
CA ALA A 170 -14.01 15.39 -6.62
C ALA A 170 -13.84 14.41 -7.79
N GLU A 171 -12.65 14.36 -8.36
CA GLU A 171 -12.35 13.51 -9.51
C GLU A 171 -12.34 12.01 -9.16
N LEU A 172 -11.77 11.63 -8.01
CA LEU A 172 -11.87 10.25 -7.49
C LEU A 172 -13.32 9.85 -7.22
N LYS A 173 -14.15 10.79 -6.77
CA LYS A 173 -15.57 10.55 -6.56
C LYS A 173 -16.33 10.38 -7.87
N ASP A 174 -15.94 11.11 -8.91
CA ASP A 174 -16.56 11.04 -10.23
C ASP A 174 -16.06 9.84 -11.05
N ASN A 175 -14.86 9.30 -10.71
CA ASN A 175 -14.24 8.13 -11.34
C ASN A 175 -13.82 7.08 -10.29
N PRO A 176 -14.75 6.41 -9.65
CA PRO A 176 -14.46 5.48 -8.54
C PRO A 176 -13.64 4.24 -8.95
N GLY A 177 -13.49 3.97 -10.26
CA GLY A 177 -12.67 2.87 -10.79
C GLY A 177 -11.22 3.25 -11.08
N SER A 178 -10.83 4.52 -10.91
CA SER A 178 -9.45 4.96 -11.22
C SER A 178 -8.40 4.46 -10.23
N LEU A 179 -8.82 4.10 -9.02
CA LEU A 179 -7.98 3.50 -7.99
C LEU A 179 -8.69 2.29 -7.40
N THR A 180 -8.05 1.13 -7.51
CA THR A 180 -8.51 -0.12 -6.92
C THR A 180 -7.54 -0.58 -5.84
N LEU A 181 -8.06 -0.96 -4.68
CA LEU A 181 -7.29 -1.59 -3.62
C LEU A 181 -7.95 -2.92 -3.27
N ASP A 182 -7.23 -4.00 -3.50
CA ASP A 182 -7.64 -5.35 -3.16
C ASP A 182 -6.80 -5.87 -1.98
N LEU A 183 -7.46 -6.46 -1.00
CA LEU A 183 -6.81 -7.14 0.12
C LEU A 183 -7.18 -8.61 0.10
N SER A 184 -6.16 -9.47 -0.01
CA SER A 184 -6.27 -10.91 0.14
C SER A 184 -5.49 -11.39 1.35
N VAL A 185 -6.09 -12.28 2.15
CA VAL A 185 -5.42 -12.86 3.30
C VAL A 185 -5.54 -14.38 3.26
N SER A 186 -4.40 -15.05 3.24
CA SER A 186 -4.28 -16.50 3.32
C SER A 186 -3.87 -16.89 4.74
N MET A 187 -4.60 -17.81 5.35
CA MET A 187 -4.34 -18.30 6.69
C MET A 187 -4.42 -19.84 6.73
N PRO A 188 -3.69 -20.51 7.62
CA PRO A 188 -3.81 -21.95 7.78
C PRO A 188 -5.21 -22.38 8.22
N GLY A 189 -5.68 -23.53 7.71
CA GLY A 189 -6.95 -24.14 8.11
C GLY A 189 -8.09 -23.87 7.13
N GLU A 190 -9.32 -24.18 7.58
CA GLU A 190 -10.54 -23.98 6.82
C GLU A 190 -11.24 -22.69 7.28
N LEU A 191 -11.77 -21.92 6.34
CA LEU A 191 -12.57 -20.74 6.67
C LEU A 191 -13.87 -21.16 7.34
N ILE A 192 -14.07 -20.74 8.59
CA ILE A 192 -15.25 -21.07 9.39
C ILE A 192 -16.31 -19.97 9.26
N ASP A 193 -15.87 -18.72 9.29
CA ASP A 193 -16.76 -17.56 9.27
C ASP A 193 -16.03 -16.33 8.69
N SER A 194 -16.74 -15.47 8.00
CA SER A 194 -16.24 -14.21 7.46
C SER A 194 -17.38 -13.19 7.42
N ASN A 195 -17.07 -11.95 7.77
CA ASN A 195 -17.99 -10.81 7.76
C ASN A 195 -17.52 -9.66 6.85
N GLY A 196 -16.57 -9.96 5.97
CA GLY A 196 -16.05 -9.05 4.94
C GLY A 196 -16.85 -9.10 3.65
#